data_d0724a5183e800e178997279a5a6a7d8
#
_entry.id   d0724a5183e800e178997279a5a6a7d8
#
_cell.length_a   1.000
_cell.length_b   1.000
_cell.length_c   1.000
_cell.angle_alpha   90.00
_cell.angle_beta   90.00
_cell.angle_gamma   90.00
#
_symmetry.space_group_name_H-M   'P 1'
#
loop_
_entity.id
_entity.type
_entity.pdbx_description
1 polymer ?
#
loop_
_entity_poly.entity_id
_entity_poly.type
_entity_poly.pdbx_seq_one_letter_code
_entity_poly.pdbx_strand_id
1 'polypeptide(L)'
;DMIIAVTRNDEINMLICQIAFSIFNISKKIARIRSQDYLNPKFTRVYNKENLPIDVIISPEIEIAKSIQRKLEAPGALDSVPFAENQIRLLEILIKDNCKSIGIKFNELSKKNSKLEANIVGINRDDKFFIPKKTDSVLKDDKIYVIINSSQMQETLEAFGHNEKISKKILIIGGGNIGFNLAKNIEETLDTVRVKIVEKNKDRAEFLATQLNDTIVINGNGLDEEVMVEANLDESETVLALTNDDEDNLMVSVLVEKFAKDKKDIEDKRTMALINKPNYSLLQSSLKIDDLIDPRMNTVS
;
A
#
# COMPACT_ATOMS: atom_id res chain seq x y z
N ASP A 1 21.52 -12.31 21.51
CA ASP A 1 21.76 -12.67 20.11
C ASP A 1 20.43 -12.83 19.37
N MET A 2 20.47 -12.63 18.05
CA MET A 2 19.32 -12.73 17.16
C MET A 2 19.69 -13.45 15.87
N ILE A 3 18.76 -14.23 15.30
CA ILE A 3 18.88 -14.82 13.98
C ILE A 3 17.73 -14.37 13.10
N ILE A 4 18.03 -14.13 11.81
CA ILE A 4 17.05 -13.75 10.79
C ILE A 4 17.18 -14.75 9.64
N ALA A 5 16.17 -15.59 9.47
CA ALA A 5 16.11 -16.62 8.45
C ALA A 5 15.27 -16.11 7.26
N VAL A 6 15.94 -15.78 6.15
CA VAL A 6 15.31 -15.15 4.96
C VAL A 6 15.67 -15.86 3.65
N THR A 7 15.86 -17.17 3.70
CA THR A 7 16.10 -17.97 2.50
C THR A 7 14.87 -18.02 1.59
N ARG A 8 14.98 -18.60 0.41
CA ARG A 8 13.86 -18.71 -0.54
C ARG A 8 12.80 -19.74 -0.12
N ASN A 9 13.09 -20.59 0.85
CA ASN A 9 12.24 -21.70 1.25
C ASN A 9 11.78 -21.51 2.70
N ASP A 10 10.47 -21.55 2.92
CA ASP A 10 9.84 -21.30 4.21
C ASP A 10 10.22 -22.38 5.24
N GLU A 11 10.24 -23.66 4.82
CA GLU A 11 10.58 -24.78 5.68
C GLU A 11 12.04 -24.69 6.17
N ILE A 12 12.95 -24.26 5.29
CA ILE A 12 14.36 -24.01 5.67
C ILE A 12 14.42 -22.85 6.68
N ASN A 13 13.66 -21.78 6.50
CA ASN A 13 13.62 -20.66 7.44
C ASN A 13 13.10 -21.10 8.81
N MET A 14 12.07 -21.95 8.85
CA MET A 14 11.55 -22.54 10.07
C MET A 14 12.59 -23.45 10.74
N LEU A 15 13.25 -24.32 9.96
CA LEU A 15 14.29 -25.23 10.46
C LEU A 15 15.50 -24.45 11.03
N ILE A 16 15.93 -23.38 10.39
CA ILE A 16 17.00 -22.51 10.89
C ILE A 16 16.63 -21.95 12.27
N CYS A 17 15.42 -21.48 12.46
CA CYS A 17 14.94 -20.98 13.75
C CYS A 17 14.92 -22.08 14.82
N GLN A 18 14.51 -23.30 14.46
CA GLN A 18 14.51 -24.45 15.34
C GLN A 18 15.95 -24.83 15.78
N ILE A 19 16.89 -24.90 14.86
CA ILE A 19 18.30 -25.21 15.14
C ILE A 19 18.92 -24.10 16.02
N ALA A 20 18.64 -22.83 15.70
CA ALA A 20 19.14 -21.69 16.46
C ALA A 20 18.66 -21.71 17.93
N PHE A 21 17.43 -22.16 18.15
CA PHE A 21 16.90 -22.35 19.50
C PHE A 21 17.52 -23.55 20.19
N SER A 22 17.47 -24.72 19.55
CA SER A 22 17.79 -26.00 20.23
C SER A 22 19.29 -26.22 20.47
N ILE A 23 20.15 -25.70 19.58
CA ILE A 23 21.63 -25.94 19.67
C ILE A 23 22.35 -24.69 20.18
N PHE A 24 21.94 -23.50 19.73
CA PHE A 24 22.66 -22.26 19.99
C PHE A 24 21.98 -21.37 21.02
N ASN A 25 20.80 -21.75 21.52
CA ASN A 25 20.04 -21.01 22.52
C ASN A 25 19.84 -19.51 22.16
N ILE A 26 19.61 -19.22 20.85
CA ILE A 26 19.38 -17.86 20.37
C ILE A 26 18.05 -17.35 20.90
N SER A 27 18.06 -16.19 21.54
CA SER A 27 16.88 -15.62 22.22
C SER A 27 15.84 -15.07 21.23
N LYS A 28 16.27 -14.38 20.15
CA LYS A 28 15.37 -13.77 19.16
C LYS A 28 15.51 -14.44 17.80
N LYS A 29 14.40 -14.98 17.28
CA LYS A 29 14.36 -15.68 15.99
C LYS A 29 13.29 -15.08 15.10
N ILE A 30 13.70 -14.62 13.91
CA ILE A 30 12.84 -14.00 12.90
C ILE A 30 12.88 -14.89 11.68
N ALA A 31 11.71 -15.26 11.14
CA ALA A 31 11.60 -16.05 9.91
C ALA A 31 10.75 -15.33 8.86
N ARG A 32 11.24 -15.37 7.61
CA ARG A 32 10.41 -15.04 6.47
C ARG A 32 9.56 -16.24 6.09
N ILE A 33 8.22 -16.05 6.05
CA ILE A 33 7.25 -17.06 5.64
C ILE A 33 6.30 -16.43 4.61
N ARG A 34 6.20 -17.03 3.44
CA ARG A 34 5.43 -16.55 2.29
C ARG A 34 4.15 -17.34 2.03
N SER A 35 4.18 -18.66 2.34
CA SER A 35 3.04 -19.54 2.12
C SER A 35 1.88 -19.16 3.03
N GLN A 36 0.72 -18.93 2.43
CA GLN A 36 -0.51 -18.63 3.17
C GLN A 36 -0.97 -19.80 4.05
N ASP A 37 -0.62 -21.03 3.68
CA ASP A 37 -0.93 -22.21 4.48
C ASP A 37 -0.28 -22.14 5.87
N TYR A 38 0.98 -21.73 5.92
CA TYR A 38 1.70 -21.56 7.20
C TYR A 38 1.26 -20.32 7.99
N LEU A 39 0.68 -19.32 7.31
CA LEU A 39 0.18 -18.09 7.95
C LEU A 39 -1.28 -18.22 8.41
N ASN A 40 -1.95 -19.33 8.09
CA ASN A 40 -3.33 -19.58 8.52
C ASN A 40 -3.42 -19.56 10.06
N PRO A 41 -4.44 -18.91 10.66
CA PRO A 41 -4.64 -18.86 12.11
C PRO A 41 -4.64 -20.21 12.81
N LYS A 42 -5.00 -21.30 12.12
CA LYS A 42 -4.92 -22.66 12.67
C LYS A 42 -3.48 -23.08 12.97
N PHE A 43 -2.50 -22.60 12.21
CA PHE A 43 -1.08 -22.90 12.38
C PHE A 43 -0.34 -21.91 13.29
N THR A 44 -0.88 -20.73 13.56
CA THR A 44 -0.20 -19.73 14.42
C THR A 44 0.10 -20.26 15.82
N ARG A 45 -0.69 -21.21 16.31
CA ARG A 45 -0.47 -21.88 17.60
C ARG A 45 0.80 -22.75 17.63
N VAL A 46 1.33 -23.12 16.45
CA VAL A 46 2.56 -23.90 16.34
C VAL A 46 3.80 -23.04 16.57
N TYR A 47 3.69 -21.73 16.28
CA TYR A 47 4.81 -20.78 16.43
C TYR A 47 4.97 -20.32 17.88
N ASN A 48 5.56 -21.19 18.71
CA ASN A 48 5.85 -20.95 20.11
C ASN A 48 7.12 -21.70 20.52
N LYS A 49 7.61 -21.44 21.73
CA LYS A 49 8.87 -22.05 22.22
C LYS A 49 8.82 -23.57 22.36
N GLU A 50 7.66 -24.15 22.54
CA GLU A 50 7.49 -25.59 22.77
C GLU A 50 7.46 -26.39 21.46
N ASN A 51 6.91 -25.80 20.39
CA ASN A 51 6.77 -26.47 19.10
C ASN A 51 7.76 -25.94 18.06
N LEU A 52 7.51 -24.76 17.52
CA LEU A 52 8.35 -24.13 16.51
C LEU A 52 8.74 -22.71 16.98
N PRO A 53 9.95 -22.52 17.52
CA PRO A 53 10.35 -21.32 18.23
C PRO A 53 10.69 -20.17 17.29
N ILE A 54 9.68 -19.58 16.68
CA ILE A 54 9.79 -18.36 15.87
C ILE A 54 9.13 -17.23 16.66
N ASP A 55 9.89 -16.17 16.94
CA ASP A 55 9.38 -15.04 17.73
C ASP A 55 8.72 -14.00 16.85
N VAL A 56 9.15 -13.86 15.58
CA VAL A 56 8.56 -12.92 14.61
C VAL A 56 8.52 -13.59 13.25
N ILE A 57 7.34 -13.54 12.63
CA ILE A 57 7.15 -13.96 11.24
C ILE A 57 7.00 -12.71 10.38
N ILE A 58 7.74 -12.65 9.29
CA ILE A 58 7.65 -11.60 8.29
C ILE A 58 7.15 -12.20 6.98
N SER A 59 6.02 -11.72 6.48
CA SER A 59 5.53 -12.01 5.14
C SER A 59 5.59 -10.75 4.30
N PRO A 60 6.53 -10.65 3.37
CA PRO A 60 6.65 -9.47 2.51
C PRO A 60 5.36 -9.14 1.76
N GLU A 61 4.65 -10.16 1.30
CA GLU A 61 3.42 -10.00 0.55
C GLU A 61 2.30 -9.37 1.38
N ILE A 62 2.21 -9.72 2.67
CA ILE A 62 1.26 -9.11 3.61
C ILE A 62 1.64 -7.65 3.89
N GLU A 63 2.93 -7.38 4.10
CA GLU A 63 3.38 -6.00 4.39
C GLU A 63 3.22 -5.08 3.17
N ILE A 64 3.44 -5.59 1.95
CA ILE A 64 3.16 -4.86 0.71
C ILE A 64 1.65 -4.58 0.60
N ALA A 65 0.80 -5.58 0.84
CA ALA A 65 -0.65 -5.39 0.80
C ALA A 65 -1.12 -4.32 1.80
N LYS A 66 -0.60 -4.33 3.03
CA LYS A 66 -0.86 -3.29 4.04
C LYS A 66 -0.39 -1.91 3.59
N SER A 67 0.80 -1.83 2.96
CA SER A 67 1.31 -0.56 2.43
C SER A 67 0.44 0.01 1.32
N ILE A 68 -0.02 -0.84 0.39
CA ILE A 68 -0.97 -0.44 -0.65
C ILE A 68 -2.28 0.04 -0.01
N GLN A 69 -2.81 -0.69 0.95
CA GLN A 69 -4.03 -0.30 1.65
C GLN A 69 -3.90 1.08 2.29
N ARG A 70 -2.79 1.36 3.00
CA ARG A 70 -2.52 2.69 3.59
C ARG A 70 -2.54 3.81 2.54
N LYS A 71 -1.99 3.56 1.35
CA LYS A 71 -2.04 4.51 0.23
C LYS A 71 -3.45 4.72 -0.33
N LEU A 72 -4.27 3.67 -0.34
CA LEU A 72 -5.67 3.76 -0.75
C LEU A 72 -6.52 4.53 0.27
N GLU A 73 -6.24 4.37 1.56
CA GLU A 73 -6.91 5.06 2.66
C GLU A 73 -6.55 6.56 2.75
N ALA A 74 -5.33 6.94 2.33
CA ALA A 74 -4.82 8.30 2.38
C ALA A 74 -4.40 8.81 0.99
N PRO A 75 -5.34 8.94 0.03
CA PRO A 75 -5.02 9.42 -1.30
C PRO A 75 -4.47 10.85 -1.25
N GLY A 76 -3.37 11.09 -1.95
CA GLY A 76 -2.64 12.37 -1.90
C GLY A 76 -1.51 12.43 -0.86
N ALA A 77 -1.48 11.57 0.15
CA ALA A 77 -0.29 11.39 0.97
C ALA A 77 0.76 10.52 0.23
N LEU A 78 2.04 10.83 0.43
CA LEU A 78 3.14 9.99 -0.04
C LEU A 78 3.22 8.70 0.79
N ASP A 79 3.02 8.84 2.12
CA ASP A 79 2.94 7.71 3.05
C ASP A 79 2.01 8.04 4.23
N SER A 80 1.48 6.99 4.87
CA SER A 80 0.59 7.07 6.03
C SER A 80 0.89 5.95 7.01
N VAL A 81 1.44 6.29 8.17
CA VAL A 81 1.81 5.31 9.20
C VAL A 81 0.84 5.42 10.38
N PRO A 82 0.08 4.35 10.69
CA PRO A 82 -0.85 4.34 11.82
C PRO A 82 -0.13 4.10 13.15
N PHE A 83 -0.63 4.75 14.22
CA PHE A 83 -0.22 4.57 15.60
C PHE A 83 -1.45 4.43 16.50
N ALA A 84 -1.26 3.91 17.72
CA ALA A 84 -2.29 3.79 18.75
C ALA A 84 -3.58 3.16 18.20
N GLU A 85 -3.50 1.95 17.66
CA GLU A 85 -4.65 1.23 17.09
C GLU A 85 -5.42 2.05 16.03
N ASN A 86 -4.66 2.75 15.18
CA ASN A 86 -5.16 3.59 14.11
C ASN A 86 -5.90 4.88 14.57
N GLN A 87 -5.78 5.28 15.83
CA GLN A 87 -6.35 6.55 16.31
C GLN A 87 -5.56 7.76 15.84
N ILE A 88 -4.25 7.61 15.69
CA ILE A 88 -3.31 8.65 15.26
C ILE A 88 -2.59 8.17 14.02
N ARG A 89 -2.32 9.08 13.08
CA ARG A 89 -1.50 8.80 11.89
C ARG A 89 -0.40 9.83 11.72
N LEU A 90 0.74 9.37 11.25
CA LEU A 90 1.79 10.21 10.68
C LEU A 90 1.62 10.19 9.16
N LEU A 91 1.36 11.34 8.58
CA LEU A 91 1.27 11.50 7.12
C LEU A 91 2.56 12.14 6.60
N GLU A 92 3.07 11.63 5.49
CA GLU A 92 4.04 12.32 4.64
C GLU A 92 3.30 12.95 3.47
N ILE A 93 3.35 14.28 3.35
CA ILE A 93 2.59 15.06 2.34
C ILE A 93 3.54 15.90 1.51
N LEU A 94 3.43 15.81 0.18
CA LEU A 94 4.15 16.70 -0.73
C LEU A 94 3.36 18.00 -0.94
N ILE A 95 3.98 19.13 -0.75
CA ILE A 95 3.36 20.44 -0.99
C ILE A 95 3.41 20.78 -2.48
N LYS A 96 2.25 20.70 -3.14
CA LYS A 96 2.07 21.04 -4.57
C LYS A 96 1.76 22.54 -4.74
N ASP A 97 1.86 23.06 -5.97
CA ASP A 97 1.61 24.46 -6.33
C ASP A 97 0.22 25.00 -5.92
N ASN A 98 -0.79 24.12 -5.89
CA ASN A 98 -2.16 24.46 -5.54
C ASN A 98 -2.41 24.59 -4.03
N CYS A 99 -1.40 24.35 -3.20
CA CYS A 99 -1.54 24.39 -1.75
C CYS A 99 -1.71 25.84 -1.24
N LYS A 100 -2.88 26.15 -0.68
CA LYS A 100 -3.21 27.47 -0.14
C LYS A 100 -2.43 27.84 1.13
N SER A 101 -1.73 26.88 1.72
CA SER A 101 -0.95 27.07 2.95
C SER A 101 0.51 27.49 2.67
N ILE A 102 0.94 27.58 1.40
CA ILE A 102 2.29 28.03 1.04
C ILE A 102 2.56 29.43 1.57
N GLY A 103 3.71 29.63 2.23
CA GLY A 103 4.16 30.90 2.76
C GLY A 103 3.45 31.38 4.04
N ILE A 104 2.38 30.69 4.48
CA ILE A 104 1.70 31.03 5.73
C ILE A 104 2.51 30.46 6.90
N LYS A 105 2.82 31.32 7.89
CA LYS A 105 3.52 30.89 9.09
C LYS A 105 2.69 29.91 9.93
N PHE A 106 3.32 28.94 10.56
CA PHE A 106 2.62 27.92 11.33
C PHE A 106 1.79 28.45 12.49
N ASN A 107 2.22 29.55 13.13
CA ASN A 107 1.43 30.23 14.16
C ASN A 107 0.15 30.89 13.63
N GLU A 108 0.09 31.21 12.35
CA GLU A 108 -1.08 31.76 11.67
C GLU A 108 -1.97 30.63 11.13
N LEU A 109 -1.32 29.58 10.57
CA LEU A 109 -2.00 28.41 10.06
C LEU A 109 -2.79 27.69 11.15
N SER A 110 -2.20 27.53 12.35
CA SER A 110 -2.88 26.92 13.50
C SER A 110 -4.08 27.71 14.00
N LYS A 111 -4.06 29.05 13.88
CA LYS A 111 -5.22 29.89 14.21
C LYS A 111 -6.32 29.79 13.16
N LYS A 112 -5.96 29.72 11.88
CA LYS A 112 -6.90 29.61 10.76
C LYS A 112 -7.61 28.25 10.75
N ASN A 113 -6.90 27.18 11.12
CA ASN A 113 -7.38 25.82 11.16
C ASN A 113 -7.51 25.30 12.62
N SER A 114 -8.06 26.12 13.52
CA SER A 114 -8.12 25.83 14.96
C SER A 114 -8.91 24.56 15.33
N LYS A 115 -9.71 24.01 14.42
CA LYS A 115 -10.45 22.75 14.61
C LYS A 115 -9.66 21.54 14.15
N LEU A 116 -8.55 21.73 13.43
CA LEU A 116 -7.75 20.66 12.90
C LEU A 116 -6.72 20.22 13.94
N GLU A 117 -6.85 18.98 14.43
CA GLU A 117 -5.89 18.37 15.35
C GLU A 117 -4.71 17.81 14.57
N ALA A 118 -3.92 18.69 13.95
CA ALA A 118 -2.79 18.35 13.10
C ALA A 118 -1.53 19.10 13.55
N ASN A 119 -0.43 18.37 13.72
CA ASN A 119 0.86 18.92 14.09
C ASN A 119 1.92 18.57 13.05
N ILE A 120 2.55 19.59 12.45
CA ILE A 120 3.70 19.39 11.58
C ILE A 120 4.93 19.15 12.46
N VAL A 121 5.46 17.92 12.39
CA VAL A 121 6.58 17.47 13.23
C VAL A 121 7.91 17.48 12.51
N GLY A 122 7.91 17.58 11.18
CA GLY A 122 9.11 17.62 10.36
C GLY A 122 8.85 18.20 8.98
N ILE A 123 9.89 18.72 8.38
CA ILE A 123 9.93 19.18 6.99
C ILE A 123 11.21 18.66 6.35
N ASN A 124 11.08 18.06 5.18
CA ASN A 124 12.20 17.76 4.30
C ASN A 124 12.14 18.76 3.13
N ARG A 125 13.12 19.64 3.07
CA ARG A 125 13.29 20.68 2.04
C ARG A 125 14.68 20.53 1.42
N ASP A 126 14.77 20.36 0.11
CA ASP A 126 16.03 20.19 -0.61
C ASP A 126 16.91 19.09 0.03
N ASP A 127 16.29 17.92 0.30
CA ASP A 127 16.89 16.76 0.97
C ASP A 127 17.44 17.01 2.39
N LYS A 128 17.04 18.13 3.02
CA LYS A 128 17.40 18.45 4.40
C LYS A 128 16.18 18.35 5.31
N PHE A 129 16.24 17.43 6.25
CA PHE A 129 15.21 17.28 7.28
C PHE A 129 15.47 18.24 8.45
N PHE A 130 14.41 18.93 8.90
CA PHE A 130 14.44 19.75 10.10
C PHE A 130 13.09 19.77 10.82
N ILE A 131 13.13 20.08 12.14
CA ILE A 131 11.93 20.30 12.95
C ILE A 131 11.51 21.75 12.81
N PRO A 132 10.29 22.05 12.32
CA PRO A 132 9.87 23.42 12.07
C PRO A 132 9.60 24.21 13.36
N LYS A 133 9.86 25.51 13.29
CA LYS A 133 9.49 26.49 14.34
C LYS A 133 8.16 27.14 13.99
N LYS A 134 7.50 27.73 14.98
CA LYS A 134 6.20 28.44 14.79
C LYS A 134 6.26 29.59 13.78
N THR A 135 7.46 30.12 13.50
CA THR A 135 7.73 31.20 12.55
C THR A 135 8.00 30.70 11.12
N ASP A 136 8.21 29.39 10.96
CA ASP A 136 8.46 28.79 9.65
C ASP A 136 7.15 28.62 8.88
N SER A 137 7.27 28.39 7.58
CA SER A 137 6.15 28.14 6.67
C SER A 137 6.49 27.01 5.71
N VAL A 138 5.47 26.38 5.16
CA VAL A 138 5.65 25.42 4.07
C VAL A 138 5.94 26.14 2.76
N LEU A 139 6.78 25.55 1.94
CA LEU A 139 7.09 26.01 0.59
C LEU A 139 6.68 24.90 -0.42
N LYS A 140 6.60 25.29 -1.69
CA LYS A 140 6.43 24.34 -2.77
C LYS A 140 7.56 23.29 -2.72
N ASP A 141 7.22 22.05 -3.07
CA ASP A 141 8.10 20.87 -3.12
C ASP A 141 8.62 20.41 -1.75
N ASP A 142 8.21 21.05 -0.64
CA ASP A 142 8.46 20.51 0.69
C ASP A 142 7.73 19.16 0.87
N LYS A 143 8.40 18.20 1.50
CA LYS A 143 7.74 17.03 2.09
C LYS A 143 7.54 17.30 3.57
N ILE A 144 6.30 17.37 4.01
CA ILE A 144 5.96 17.64 5.41
C ILE A 144 5.50 16.36 6.10
N TYR A 145 5.88 16.21 7.36
CA TYR A 145 5.48 15.12 8.23
C TYR A 145 4.49 15.66 9.25
N VAL A 146 3.25 15.17 9.18
CA VAL A 146 2.14 15.68 9.99
C VAL A 146 1.54 14.57 10.84
N ILE A 147 1.50 14.75 12.15
CA ILE A 147 0.74 13.88 13.07
C ILE A 147 -0.68 14.41 13.16
N ILE A 148 -1.63 13.52 12.97
CA ILE A 148 -3.07 13.83 12.94
C ILE A 148 -3.88 12.86 13.78
N ASN A 149 -5.09 13.27 14.15
CA ASN A 149 -6.17 12.34 14.47
C ASN A 149 -6.66 11.68 13.18
N SER A 150 -6.77 10.35 13.15
CA SER A 150 -7.15 9.59 11.95
C SER A 150 -8.50 10.00 11.37
N SER A 151 -9.43 10.45 12.22
CA SER A 151 -10.74 10.95 11.77
C SER A 151 -10.68 12.24 10.97
N GLN A 152 -9.57 12.98 11.05
CA GLN A 152 -9.37 14.28 10.36
C GLN A 152 -8.39 14.17 9.18
N MET A 153 -8.19 12.98 8.68
CA MET A 153 -7.22 12.74 7.59
C MET A 153 -7.60 13.52 6.33
N GLN A 154 -8.86 13.44 5.90
CA GLN A 154 -9.32 14.11 4.70
C GLN A 154 -9.19 15.63 4.81
N GLU A 155 -9.64 16.22 5.92
CA GLU A 155 -9.55 17.66 6.15
C GLU A 155 -8.08 18.14 6.21
N THR A 156 -7.19 17.29 6.73
CA THR A 156 -5.75 17.62 6.75
C THR A 156 -5.17 17.61 5.35
N LEU A 157 -5.44 16.60 4.55
CA LEU A 157 -4.99 16.51 3.16
C LEU A 157 -5.50 17.70 2.34
N GLU A 158 -6.78 18.05 2.47
CA GLU A 158 -7.38 19.21 1.82
C GLU A 158 -6.71 20.55 2.24
N ALA A 159 -6.36 20.69 3.52
CA ALA A 159 -5.67 21.89 4.02
C ALA A 159 -4.26 22.08 3.39
N PHE A 160 -3.65 20.97 2.95
CA PHE A 160 -2.36 20.98 2.24
C PHE A 160 -2.47 20.80 0.72
N GLY A 161 -3.67 20.95 0.17
CA GLY A 161 -3.90 21.04 -1.28
C GLY A 161 -4.18 19.71 -1.98
N HIS A 162 -4.49 18.67 -1.22
CA HIS A 162 -4.85 17.34 -1.73
C HIS A 162 -6.36 17.12 -1.57
N ASN A 163 -7.06 17.03 -2.70
CA ASN A 163 -8.52 16.85 -2.75
C ASN A 163 -8.91 15.48 -3.32
N GLU A 164 -7.96 14.58 -3.43
CA GLU A 164 -8.16 13.22 -3.91
C GLU A 164 -9.11 12.46 -2.97
N LYS A 165 -10.13 11.80 -3.52
CA LYS A 165 -11.11 11.04 -2.74
C LYS A 165 -10.67 9.59 -2.57
N ILE A 166 -11.10 8.96 -1.47
CA ILE A 166 -10.95 7.52 -1.27
C ILE A 166 -11.76 6.79 -2.33
N SER A 167 -11.09 5.91 -3.08
CA SER A 167 -11.73 5.10 -4.12
C SER A 167 -12.70 4.08 -3.53
N LYS A 168 -13.90 4.02 -4.09
CA LYS A 168 -14.94 3.06 -3.70
C LYS A 168 -14.99 1.84 -4.61
N LYS A 169 -14.47 1.93 -5.83
CA LYS A 169 -14.43 0.85 -6.81
C LYS A 169 -12.99 0.60 -7.23
N ILE A 170 -12.46 -0.54 -6.83
CA ILE A 170 -11.07 -0.93 -7.04
C ILE A 170 -11.03 -2.16 -7.93
N LEU A 171 -10.20 -2.11 -8.98
CA LEU A 171 -9.89 -3.23 -9.83
C LEU A 171 -8.44 -3.68 -9.60
N ILE A 172 -8.24 -4.93 -9.23
CA ILE A 172 -6.94 -5.56 -9.03
C ILE A 172 -6.67 -6.51 -10.19
N ILE A 173 -5.55 -6.32 -10.88
CA ILE A 173 -5.06 -7.23 -11.90
C ILE A 173 -3.94 -8.07 -11.28
N GLY A 174 -4.22 -9.36 -11.07
CA GLY A 174 -3.32 -10.31 -10.40
C GLY A 174 -3.82 -10.73 -9.01
N GLY A 175 -4.33 -11.95 -8.91
CA GLY A 175 -4.82 -12.58 -7.68
C GLY A 175 -3.76 -13.36 -6.92
N GLY A 176 -2.48 -13.00 -7.05
CA GLY A 176 -1.37 -13.55 -6.28
C GLY A 176 -1.52 -13.28 -4.78
N ASN A 177 -0.47 -13.55 -4.00
CA ASN A 177 -0.54 -13.37 -2.55
C ASN A 177 -0.78 -11.90 -2.14
N ILE A 178 -0.20 -10.95 -2.87
CA ILE A 178 -0.40 -9.51 -2.60
C ILE A 178 -1.85 -9.12 -2.88
N GLY A 179 -2.36 -9.43 -4.09
CA GLY A 179 -3.73 -9.10 -4.48
C GLY A 179 -4.78 -9.75 -3.57
N PHE A 180 -4.57 -11.01 -3.20
CA PHE A 180 -5.42 -11.72 -2.25
C PHE A 180 -5.46 -11.06 -0.87
N ASN A 181 -4.27 -10.81 -0.26
CA ASN A 181 -4.21 -10.20 1.07
C ASN A 181 -4.77 -8.77 1.06
N LEU A 182 -4.53 -8.02 -0.02
CA LEU A 182 -5.09 -6.67 -0.16
C LEU A 182 -6.63 -6.71 -0.22
N ALA A 183 -7.20 -7.55 -1.09
CA ALA A 183 -8.65 -7.69 -1.20
C ALA A 183 -9.28 -8.11 0.13
N LYS A 184 -8.70 -9.11 0.79
CA LYS A 184 -9.15 -9.59 2.09
C LYS A 184 -9.10 -8.49 3.16
N ASN A 185 -8.00 -7.75 3.25
CA ASN A 185 -7.90 -6.64 4.19
C ASN A 185 -8.94 -5.55 3.91
N ILE A 186 -9.21 -5.23 2.64
CA ILE A 186 -10.23 -4.25 2.26
C ILE A 186 -11.62 -4.73 2.68
N GLU A 187 -11.98 -5.99 2.43
CA GLU A 187 -13.25 -6.57 2.89
C GLU A 187 -13.44 -6.48 4.40
N GLU A 188 -12.35 -6.71 5.17
CA GLU A 188 -12.40 -6.70 6.63
C GLU A 188 -12.45 -5.28 7.25
N THR A 189 -12.00 -4.24 6.53
CA THR A 189 -11.78 -2.92 7.13
C THR A 189 -12.49 -1.76 6.44
N LEU A 190 -12.94 -1.93 5.19
CA LEU A 190 -13.48 -0.86 4.36
C LEU A 190 -14.84 -1.24 3.73
N ASP A 191 -15.89 -1.31 4.53
CA ASP A 191 -17.25 -1.76 4.13
C ASP A 191 -17.82 -1.08 2.89
N THR A 192 -17.40 0.15 2.59
CA THR A 192 -17.92 0.94 1.46
C THR A 192 -17.15 0.74 0.16
N VAL A 193 -16.03 0.01 0.20
CA VAL A 193 -15.17 -0.24 -0.97
C VAL A 193 -15.57 -1.56 -1.62
N ARG A 194 -15.67 -1.56 -2.94
CA ARG A 194 -15.94 -2.76 -3.75
C ARG A 194 -14.71 -3.12 -4.55
N VAL A 195 -14.30 -4.37 -4.44
CA VAL A 195 -13.09 -4.89 -5.09
C VAL A 195 -13.49 -5.89 -6.17
N LYS A 196 -12.83 -5.82 -7.32
CA LYS A 196 -12.80 -6.88 -8.33
C LYS A 196 -11.36 -7.33 -8.54
N ILE A 197 -11.17 -8.63 -8.78
CA ILE A 197 -9.88 -9.22 -9.12
C ILE A 197 -9.97 -9.90 -10.48
N VAL A 198 -9.06 -9.58 -11.38
CA VAL A 198 -8.82 -10.35 -12.60
C VAL A 198 -7.62 -11.26 -12.37
N GLU A 199 -7.81 -12.57 -12.52
CA GLU A 199 -6.77 -13.58 -12.33
C GLU A 199 -6.71 -14.54 -13.53
N LYS A 200 -5.52 -14.65 -14.12
CA LYS A 200 -5.29 -15.44 -15.35
C LYS A 200 -5.34 -16.95 -15.12
N ASN A 201 -4.84 -17.40 -13.97
CA ASN A 201 -4.83 -18.82 -13.61
C ASN A 201 -6.19 -19.24 -13.07
N LYS A 202 -6.84 -20.22 -13.73
CA LYS A 202 -8.18 -20.67 -13.38
C LYS A 202 -8.27 -21.25 -11.97
N ASP A 203 -7.35 -22.14 -11.59
CA ASP A 203 -7.37 -22.78 -10.26
C ASP A 203 -7.18 -21.73 -9.15
N ARG A 204 -6.36 -20.72 -9.42
CA ARG A 204 -6.18 -19.59 -8.49
C ARG A 204 -7.42 -18.71 -8.40
N ALA A 205 -8.08 -18.42 -9.52
CA ALA A 205 -9.33 -17.66 -9.53
C ALA A 205 -10.43 -18.39 -8.75
N GLU A 206 -10.58 -19.71 -8.93
CA GLU A 206 -11.51 -20.53 -8.16
C GLU A 206 -11.17 -20.51 -6.67
N PHE A 207 -9.89 -20.65 -6.30
CA PHE A 207 -9.45 -20.51 -4.90
C PHE A 207 -9.86 -19.16 -4.32
N LEU A 208 -9.55 -18.06 -5.00
CA LEU A 208 -9.89 -16.70 -4.54
C LEU A 208 -11.40 -16.55 -4.32
N ALA A 209 -12.21 -17.03 -5.25
CA ALA A 209 -13.68 -16.97 -5.15
C ALA A 209 -14.24 -17.77 -3.95
N THR A 210 -13.50 -18.77 -3.43
CA THR A 210 -13.88 -19.50 -2.21
C THR A 210 -13.41 -18.84 -0.92
N GLN A 211 -12.40 -17.98 -0.98
CA GLN A 211 -11.75 -17.37 0.20
C GLN A 211 -12.17 -15.91 0.47
N LEU A 212 -12.71 -15.24 -0.55
CA LEU A 212 -13.18 -13.86 -0.48
C LEU A 212 -14.71 -13.86 -0.49
N ASN A 213 -15.32 -12.97 0.29
CA ASN A 213 -16.78 -12.94 0.48
C ASN A 213 -17.46 -11.89 -0.41
N ASP A 214 -16.89 -10.68 -0.50
CA ASP A 214 -17.47 -9.52 -1.16
C ASP A 214 -16.74 -9.14 -2.46
N THR A 215 -15.56 -9.72 -2.70
CA THR A 215 -14.75 -9.47 -3.91
C THR A 215 -15.21 -10.32 -5.08
N ILE A 216 -15.47 -9.69 -6.20
CA ILE A 216 -15.80 -10.38 -7.46
C ILE A 216 -14.51 -10.83 -8.13
N VAL A 217 -14.40 -12.13 -8.42
CA VAL A 217 -13.23 -12.70 -9.10
C VAL A 217 -13.60 -13.07 -10.54
N ILE A 218 -12.81 -12.55 -11.49
CA ILE A 218 -12.97 -12.78 -12.93
C ILE A 218 -11.75 -13.58 -13.39
N ASN A 219 -12.00 -14.73 -14.04
CA ASN A 219 -10.92 -15.52 -14.62
C ASN A 219 -10.61 -15.03 -16.03
N GLY A 220 -9.46 -14.42 -16.23
CA GLY A 220 -9.05 -13.91 -17.54
C GLY A 220 -7.69 -13.24 -17.50
N ASN A 221 -7.20 -12.86 -18.68
CA ASN A 221 -5.96 -12.09 -18.80
C ASN A 221 -6.27 -10.60 -18.73
N GLY A 222 -5.69 -9.89 -17.76
CA GLY A 222 -5.87 -8.45 -17.58
C GLY A 222 -5.31 -7.57 -18.71
N LEU A 223 -4.66 -8.15 -19.72
CA LEU A 223 -4.25 -7.45 -20.93
C LEU A 223 -5.28 -7.57 -22.06
N ASP A 224 -6.31 -8.41 -21.89
CA ASP A 224 -7.36 -8.60 -22.89
C ASP A 224 -8.48 -7.56 -22.69
N GLU A 225 -8.84 -6.87 -23.75
CA GLU A 225 -9.84 -5.80 -23.74
C GLU A 225 -11.21 -6.31 -23.29
N GLU A 226 -11.63 -7.47 -23.78
CA GLU A 226 -12.91 -8.08 -23.42
C GLU A 226 -13.01 -8.38 -21.92
N VAL A 227 -11.93 -8.89 -21.33
CA VAL A 227 -11.83 -9.16 -19.89
C VAL A 227 -11.87 -7.87 -19.07
N MET A 228 -11.23 -6.81 -19.54
CA MET A 228 -11.26 -5.50 -18.87
C MET A 228 -12.64 -4.85 -18.94
N VAL A 229 -13.36 -5.05 -20.03
CA VAL A 229 -14.78 -4.62 -20.16
C VAL A 229 -15.66 -5.41 -19.20
N GLU A 230 -15.52 -6.75 -19.11
CA GLU A 230 -16.25 -7.59 -18.16
C GLU A 230 -15.95 -7.18 -16.71
N ALA A 231 -14.71 -6.81 -16.42
CA ALA A 231 -14.30 -6.30 -15.11
C ALA A 231 -14.90 -4.92 -14.78
N ASN A 232 -15.59 -4.27 -15.72
CA ASN A 232 -16.11 -2.90 -15.63
C ASN A 232 -14.96 -1.90 -15.33
N LEU A 233 -13.87 -1.98 -16.09
CA LEU A 233 -12.77 -1.02 -15.98
C LEU A 233 -13.28 0.43 -16.02
N ASP A 234 -14.31 0.70 -16.82
CA ASP A 234 -14.91 2.03 -16.96
C ASP A 234 -15.38 2.63 -15.64
N GLU A 235 -15.93 1.79 -14.76
CA GLU A 235 -16.47 2.22 -13.48
C GLU A 235 -15.43 2.21 -12.35
N SER A 236 -14.26 1.61 -12.59
CA SER A 236 -13.21 1.53 -11.57
C SER A 236 -12.56 2.89 -11.36
N GLU A 237 -12.39 3.30 -10.12
CA GLU A 237 -11.76 4.56 -9.72
C GLU A 237 -10.25 4.39 -9.53
N THR A 238 -9.84 3.21 -9.04
CA THR A 238 -8.42 2.82 -8.92
C THR A 238 -8.19 1.46 -9.56
N VAL A 239 -7.10 1.34 -10.32
CA VAL A 239 -6.63 0.08 -10.90
C VAL A 239 -5.24 -0.25 -10.37
N LEU A 240 -5.11 -1.48 -9.85
CA LEU A 240 -3.89 -2.00 -9.24
C LEU A 240 -3.35 -3.14 -10.09
N ALA A 241 -2.18 -2.99 -10.68
CA ALA A 241 -1.47 -4.04 -11.40
C ALA A 241 -0.49 -4.74 -10.44
N LEU A 242 -0.86 -5.93 -9.96
CA LEU A 242 -0.17 -6.68 -8.91
C LEU A 242 0.23 -8.10 -9.36
N THR A 243 0.53 -8.26 -10.65
CA THR A 243 1.03 -9.53 -11.17
C THR A 243 2.50 -9.75 -10.79
N ASN A 244 3.03 -10.93 -11.07
CA ASN A 244 4.46 -11.23 -10.86
C ASN A 244 5.35 -10.70 -11.98
N ASP A 245 4.78 -10.15 -13.04
CA ASP A 245 5.50 -9.64 -14.21
C ASP A 245 5.42 -8.12 -14.26
N ASP A 246 6.59 -7.48 -14.19
CA ASP A 246 6.70 -6.01 -14.18
C ASP A 246 6.22 -5.40 -15.50
N GLU A 247 6.50 -6.08 -16.63
CA GLU A 247 6.10 -5.65 -17.95
C GLU A 247 4.59 -5.69 -18.11
N ASP A 248 3.93 -6.77 -17.66
CA ASP A 248 2.47 -6.87 -17.62
C ASP A 248 1.87 -5.76 -16.75
N ASN A 249 2.47 -5.47 -15.58
CA ASN A 249 2.00 -4.42 -14.68
C ASN A 249 2.09 -3.02 -15.33
N LEU A 250 3.17 -2.74 -16.06
CA LEU A 250 3.30 -1.50 -16.82
C LEU A 250 2.30 -1.43 -17.98
N MET A 251 2.10 -2.54 -18.71
CA MET A 251 1.16 -2.59 -19.82
C MET A 251 -0.29 -2.39 -19.38
N VAL A 252 -0.70 -2.95 -18.24
CA VAL A 252 -2.01 -2.67 -17.64
C VAL A 252 -2.20 -1.19 -17.43
N SER A 253 -1.21 -0.48 -16.89
CA SER A 253 -1.30 0.97 -16.67
C SER A 253 -1.47 1.75 -17.97
N VAL A 254 -0.77 1.35 -19.04
CA VAL A 254 -0.93 1.94 -20.38
C VAL A 254 -2.33 1.69 -20.95
N LEU A 255 -2.88 0.49 -20.76
CA LEU A 255 -4.24 0.16 -21.20
C LEU A 255 -5.28 1.01 -20.46
N VAL A 256 -5.15 1.16 -19.14
CA VAL A 256 -6.05 2.02 -18.34
C VAL A 256 -6.05 3.45 -18.84
N GLU A 257 -4.88 4.02 -19.11
CA GLU A 257 -4.74 5.39 -19.67
C GLU A 257 -5.40 5.51 -21.06
N LYS A 258 -5.27 4.49 -21.91
CA LYS A 258 -5.92 4.46 -23.22
C LYS A 258 -7.45 4.46 -23.07
N PHE A 259 -7.98 3.57 -22.22
CA PHE A 259 -9.42 3.51 -21.96
C PHE A 259 -9.98 4.81 -21.38
N ALA A 260 -9.25 5.48 -20.51
CA ALA A 260 -9.64 6.77 -19.95
C ALA A 260 -9.72 7.88 -21.01
N LYS A 261 -8.82 7.88 -22.00
CA LYS A 261 -8.81 8.87 -23.09
C LYS A 261 -9.94 8.72 -24.11
N ASP A 262 -10.34 7.49 -24.38
CA ASP A 262 -11.36 7.20 -25.39
C ASP A 262 -12.77 7.62 -24.93
N LYS A 263 -12.96 7.88 -23.64
CA LYS A 263 -14.23 8.31 -23.04
C LYS A 263 -14.07 9.69 -22.39
N LYS A 264 -14.60 10.73 -23.04
CA LYS A 264 -14.48 12.15 -22.64
C LYS A 264 -15.05 12.52 -21.25
N ASP A 265 -15.83 11.65 -20.63
CA ASP A 265 -16.53 11.90 -19.36
C ASP A 265 -16.01 11.08 -18.18
N ILE A 266 -14.85 10.43 -18.33
CA ILE A 266 -14.27 9.64 -17.24
C ILE A 266 -13.27 10.50 -16.45
N GLU A 267 -13.53 10.66 -15.14
CA GLU A 267 -12.58 11.21 -14.18
C GLU A 267 -11.24 10.45 -14.27
N ASP A 268 -10.13 11.13 -14.06
CA ASP A 268 -8.78 10.51 -14.05
C ASP A 268 -8.75 9.30 -13.11
N LYS A 269 -8.49 8.13 -13.69
CA LYS A 269 -8.37 6.89 -12.94
C LYS A 269 -7.00 6.83 -12.28
N ARG A 270 -6.97 6.53 -10.99
CA ARG A 270 -5.71 6.28 -10.30
C ARG A 270 -5.13 4.92 -10.69
N THR A 271 -3.87 4.89 -11.06
CA THR A 271 -3.16 3.66 -11.41
C THR A 271 -2.01 3.39 -10.43
N MET A 272 -1.90 2.14 -10.00
CA MET A 272 -0.81 1.70 -9.14
C MET A 272 -0.21 0.41 -9.72
N ALA A 273 1.11 0.35 -9.85
CA ALA A 273 1.80 -0.80 -10.41
C ALA A 273 2.89 -1.34 -9.49
N LEU A 274 2.89 -2.64 -9.27
CA LEU A 274 3.95 -3.35 -8.55
C LEU A 274 5.15 -3.52 -9.49
N ILE A 275 6.33 -3.03 -9.08
CA ILE A 275 7.54 -3.07 -9.89
C ILE A 275 8.71 -3.57 -9.04
N ASN A 276 9.28 -4.69 -9.45
CA ASN A 276 10.43 -5.30 -8.78
C ASN A 276 11.78 -4.78 -9.32
N LYS A 277 11.82 -4.36 -10.60
CA LYS A 277 13.04 -3.90 -11.27
C LYS A 277 13.25 -2.39 -11.06
N PRO A 278 14.33 -1.95 -10.37
CA PRO A 278 14.53 -0.53 -10.03
C PRO A 278 14.52 0.41 -11.24
N ASN A 279 15.06 -0.06 -12.35
CA ASN A 279 15.21 0.76 -13.55
C ASN A 279 13.86 1.18 -14.17
N TYR A 280 12.78 0.49 -13.85
CA TYR A 280 11.44 0.80 -14.37
C TYR A 280 10.80 2.00 -13.68
N SER A 281 11.31 2.41 -12.52
CA SER A 281 10.86 3.65 -11.86
C SER A 281 11.02 4.88 -12.74
N LEU A 282 12.00 4.88 -13.66
CA LEU A 282 12.21 5.96 -14.63
C LEU A 282 11.05 6.09 -15.63
N LEU A 283 10.26 5.05 -15.83
CA LEU A 283 9.13 5.04 -16.75
C LEU A 283 7.84 5.59 -16.15
N GLN A 284 7.78 5.77 -14.82
CA GLN A 284 6.57 6.18 -14.11
C GLN A 284 5.91 7.42 -14.72
N SER A 285 6.67 8.50 -14.88
CA SER A 285 6.15 9.75 -15.42
C SER A 285 5.76 9.64 -16.90
N SER A 286 6.52 8.87 -17.69
CA SER A 286 6.26 8.67 -19.11
C SER A 286 5.01 7.84 -19.37
N LEU A 287 4.72 6.87 -18.50
CA LEU A 287 3.56 5.99 -18.58
C LEU A 287 2.37 6.50 -17.74
N LYS A 288 2.52 7.66 -17.09
CA LYS A 288 1.50 8.29 -16.25
C LYS A 288 0.94 7.37 -15.16
N ILE A 289 1.82 6.61 -14.52
CA ILE A 289 1.48 5.77 -13.39
C ILE A 289 1.51 6.64 -12.13
N ASP A 290 0.41 6.71 -11.39
CA ASP A 290 0.31 7.57 -10.21
C ASP A 290 1.22 7.07 -9.09
N ASP A 291 1.19 5.76 -8.82
CA ASP A 291 2.00 5.14 -7.77
C ASP A 291 2.76 3.92 -8.28
N LEU A 292 4.07 3.90 -8.11
CA LEU A 292 4.86 2.67 -8.19
C LEU A 292 5.00 2.05 -6.81
N ILE A 293 4.73 0.75 -6.73
CA ILE A 293 4.87 -0.04 -5.52
C ILE A 293 6.16 -0.83 -5.64
N ASP A 294 7.20 -0.40 -4.91
CA ASP A 294 8.46 -1.13 -4.81
C ASP A 294 8.43 -2.04 -3.58
N PRO A 295 8.42 -3.38 -3.77
CA PRO A 295 8.36 -4.32 -2.64
C PRO A 295 9.53 -4.19 -1.67
N ARG A 296 10.67 -3.67 -2.12
CA ARG A 296 11.90 -3.55 -1.32
C ARG A 296 11.81 -2.40 -0.33
N MET A 297 11.15 -1.30 -0.70
CA MET A 297 11.00 -0.12 0.17
C MET A 297 10.10 -0.40 1.36
N ASN A 298 9.14 -1.31 1.21
CA ASN A 298 8.16 -1.63 2.25
C ASN A 298 8.69 -2.59 3.33
N THR A 299 9.87 -3.16 3.15
CA THR A 299 10.48 -4.11 4.09
C THR A 299 11.42 -3.43 5.11
N VAL A 300 11.63 -2.13 5.00
CA VAL A 300 12.62 -1.36 5.78
C VAL A 300 11.95 -0.36 6.74
N SER A 301 10.65 -0.16 6.64
CA SER A 301 9.89 0.78 7.50
C SER A 301 9.36 0.14 8.78
#